data_834ecbcfd0c4dc80d7ec051116301e38
#
_entry.id   834ecbcfd0c4dc80d7ec051116301e38
#
_cell.length_a   1.000
_cell.length_b   1.000
_cell.length_c   1.000
_cell.angle_alpha   90.00
_cell.angle_beta   90.00
_cell.angle_gamma   90.00
#
_symmetry.space_group_name_H-M   'P 1'
#
loop_
_entity.id
_entity.type
_entity.pdbx_description
1 polymer ?
#
loop_
_entity_poly.entity_id
_entity_poly.type
_entity_poly.pdbx_seq_one_letter_code
_entity_poly.pdbx_strand_id
1 'polypeptide(L)'
;MLKILEELVLLARERKNNPIQGSYTNKLLEDKTLAKEKVLEEVNELIEAVEENSNKTHEAADVLYHLIMYLEANGIKIEDIMEELSSRKK
;
A
#
# COMPACT_ATOMS: atom_id res chain seq x y z
N MET A 1 -2.01 -14.63 -10.24
CA MET A 1 -0.74 -14.11 -9.70
C MET A 1 -0.91 -12.82 -8.91
N LEU A 2 -1.68 -11.86 -9.41
CA LEU A 2 -1.87 -10.59 -8.68
C LEU A 2 -2.99 -10.62 -7.66
N LYS A 3 -3.51 -11.80 -7.36
CA LYS A 3 -4.60 -11.98 -6.41
C LYS A 3 -4.27 -11.45 -5.00
N ILE A 4 -3.00 -11.55 -4.60
CA ILE A 4 -2.58 -11.07 -3.28
C ILE A 4 -2.83 -9.57 -3.13
N LEU A 5 -2.74 -8.78 -4.20
CA LEU A 5 -3.03 -7.35 -4.14
C LEU A 5 -4.51 -7.12 -3.82
N GLU A 6 -5.40 -7.91 -4.43
CA GLU A 6 -6.83 -7.85 -4.12
C GLU A 6 -7.10 -8.24 -2.67
N GLU A 7 -6.40 -9.27 -2.19
CA GLU A 7 -6.53 -9.72 -0.80
C GLU A 7 -6.10 -8.64 0.19
N LEU A 8 -5.03 -7.89 -0.13
CA LEU A 8 -4.58 -6.79 0.72
C LEU A 8 -5.60 -5.65 0.77
N VAL A 9 -6.22 -5.34 -0.37
CA VAL A 9 -7.28 -4.33 -0.42
C VAL A 9 -8.46 -4.77 0.45
N LEU A 10 -8.87 -6.02 0.33
CA LEU A 10 -9.98 -6.55 1.11
C LEU A 10 -9.63 -6.59 2.60
N LEU A 11 -8.39 -6.93 2.93
CA LEU A 11 -7.92 -6.90 4.32
C LEU A 11 -8.02 -5.49 4.89
N ALA A 12 -7.59 -4.48 4.14
CA ALA A 12 -7.66 -3.10 4.58
C ALA A 12 -9.11 -2.68 4.87
N ARG A 13 -10.03 -3.05 3.99
CA ARG A 13 -11.44 -2.74 4.15
C ARG A 13 -12.04 -3.45 5.35
N GLU A 14 -11.68 -4.71 5.56
CA GLU A 14 -12.10 -5.47 6.72
C GLU A 14 -11.62 -4.82 8.01
N ARG A 15 -10.36 -4.40 8.06
CA ARG A 15 -9.78 -3.77 9.25
C ARG A 15 -10.37 -2.39 9.53
N LYS A 16 -10.86 -1.68 8.50
CA LYS A 16 -11.56 -0.42 8.69
C LYS A 16 -12.91 -0.65 9.36
N ASN A 17 -13.60 -1.74 8.98
CA ASN A 17 -14.90 -2.09 9.55
C ASN A 17 -14.79 -2.76 10.92
N ASN A 18 -13.77 -3.57 11.11
CA ASN A 18 -13.54 -4.33 12.33
C ASN A 18 -12.10 -4.14 12.81
N PRO A 19 -11.78 -2.98 13.40
CA PRO A 19 -10.42 -2.68 13.83
C PRO A 19 -9.88 -3.66 14.86
N ILE A 20 -8.59 -3.95 14.73
CA ILE A 20 -7.89 -4.79 15.71
C ILE A 20 -6.92 -3.89 16.46
N GLN A 21 -7.12 -3.79 17.77
CA GLN A 21 -6.27 -2.98 18.62
C GLN A 21 -4.83 -3.49 18.57
N GLY A 22 -3.87 -2.57 18.43
CA GLY A 22 -2.46 -2.90 18.33
C GLY A 22 -1.99 -3.32 16.96
N SER A 23 -2.90 -3.39 15.97
CA SER A 23 -2.55 -3.75 14.60
C SER A 23 -1.81 -2.61 13.90
N TYR A 24 -0.67 -2.91 13.29
CA TYR A 24 0.05 -1.94 12.49
C TYR A 24 -0.77 -1.47 11.28
N THR A 25 -1.48 -2.40 10.63
CA THR A 25 -2.38 -2.08 9.54
C THR A 25 -3.42 -1.05 9.96
N ASN A 26 -4.02 -1.24 11.14
CA ASN A 26 -4.99 -0.27 11.65
C ASN A 26 -4.35 1.08 11.96
N LYS A 27 -3.12 1.10 12.45
CA LYS A 27 -2.40 2.37 12.67
C LYS A 27 -2.31 3.17 11.37
N LEU A 28 -1.94 2.51 10.28
CA LEU A 28 -1.83 3.16 8.98
C LEU A 28 -3.18 3.65 8.48
N LEU A 29 -4.22 2.83 8.65
CA LEU A 29 -5.56 3.18 8.17
C LEU A 29 -6.17 4.35 8.96
N GLU A 30 -5.80 4.51 10.23
CA GLU A 30 -6.37 5.53 11.11
C GLU A 30 -5.55 6.82 11.18
N ASP A 31 -4.30 6.78 10.74
CA ASP A 31 -3.39 7.92 10.80
C ASP A 31 -2.82 8.21 9.41
N LYS A 32 -3.48 9.12 8.71
CA LYS A 32 -3.11 9.47 7.32
C LYS A 32 -1.73 10.07 7.22
N THR A 33 -1.30 10.81 8.23
CA THR A 33 0.03 11.42 8.26
C THR A 33 1.11 10.34 8.36
N LEU A 34 0.89 9.37 9.26
CA LEU A 34 1.81 8.25 9.39
C LEU A 34 1.87 7.44 8.09
N ALA A 35 0.71 7.17 7.49
CA ALA A 35 0.64 6.42 6.23
C ALA A 35 1.42 7.13 5.13
N LYS A 36 1.29 8.46 5.03
CA LYS A 36 2.03 9.27 4.05
C LYS A 36 3.54 9.19 4.29
N GLU A 37 3.97 9.37 5.51
CA GLU A 37 5.39 9.33 5.86
C GLU A 37 6.00 7.97 5.55
N LYS A 38 5.24 6.90 5.82
CA LYS A 38 5.71 5.54 5.54
C LYS A 38 5.84 5.27 4.05
N VAL A 39 4.90 5.74 3.22
CA VAL A 39 5.02 5.59 1.78
C VAL A 39 6.31 6.25 1.27
N LEU A 40 6.59 7.49 1.72
CA LEU A 40 7.80 8.20 1.31
C LEU A 40 9.06 7.44 1.76
N GLU A 41 9.08 6.97 3.00
CA GLU A 41 10.20 6.21 3.55
C GLU A 41 10.45 4.92 2.76
N GLU A 42 9.39 4.16 2.49
CA GLU A 42 9.53 2.88 1.81
C GLU A 42 9.93 3.05 0.34
N VAL A 43 9.45 4.09 -0.33
CA VAL A 43 9.89 4.38 -1.71
C VAL A 43 11.38 4.67 -1.73
N ASN A 44 11.89 5.48 -0.78
CA ASN A 44 13.31 5.78 -0.70
C ASN A 44 14.13 4.51 -0.43
N GLU A 45 13.65 3.63 0.44
CA GLU A 45 14.32 2.36 0.73
C GLU A 45 14.37 1.46 -0.50
N LEU A 46 13.30 1.43 -1.30
CA LEU A 46 13.29 0.67 -2.55
C LEU A 46 14.33 1.22 -3.52
N ILE A 47 14.41 2.54 -3.67
CA ILE A 47 15.39 3.16 -4.56
C ILE A 47 16.81 2.78 -4.14
N GLU A 48 17.11 2.87 -2.84
CA GLU A 48 18.42 2.47 -2.31
C GLU A 48 18.70 0.99 -2.58
N ALA A 49 17.70 0.13 -2.36
CA ALA A 49 17.85 -1.30 -2.60
C ALA A 49 18.20 -1.60 -4.06
N VAL A 50 17.57 -0.89 -5.00
CA VAL A 50 17.86 -1.04 -6.42
C VAL A 50 19.27 -0.59 -6.73
N GLU A 51 19.69 0.56 -6.19
CA GLU A 51 21.04 1.09 -6.41
C GLU A 51 22.12 0.17 -5.82
N GLU A 52 21.85 -0.42 -4.67
CA GLU A 52 22.77 -1.33 -4.00
C GLU A 52 22.63 -2.78 -4.48
N ASN A 53 21.63 -3.06 -5.30
CA ASN A 53 21.32 -4.40 -5.80
C ASN A 53 21.14 -5.43 -4.66
N SER A 54 20.35 -5.05 -3.65
CA SER A 54 20.06 -5.93 -2.50
C SER A 54 18.64 -5.70 -1.99
N ASN A 55 18.01 -6.77 -1.52
CA ASN A 55 16.66 -6.73 -0.91
C ASN A 55 15.58 -6.05 -1.72
N LYS A 56 15.71 -6.01 -3.04
CA LYS A 56 14.78 -5.27 -3.93
C LYS A 56 13.35 -5.78 -3.83
N THR A 57 13.18 -7.09 -3.80
CA THR A 57 11.83 -7.69 -3.72
C THR A 57 11.17 -7.35 -2.39
N HIS A 58 11.92 -7.44 -1.29
CA HIS A 58 11.41 -7.10 0.03
C HIS A 58 10.96 -5.64 0.10
N GLU A 59 11.81 -4.73 -0.39
CA GLU A 59 11.50 -3.31 -0.34
C GLU A 59 10.35 -2.94 -1.30
N ALA A 60 10.26 -3.61 -2.45
CA ALA A 60 9.13 -3.40 -3.37
C ALA A 60 7.82 -3.85 -2.72
N ALA A 61 7.84 -4.97 -1.99
CA ALA A 61 6.67 -5.46 -1.28
C ALA A 61 6.22 -4.45 -0.21
N ASP A 62 7.19 -3.88 0.53
CA ASP A 62 6.89 -2.86 1.53
C ASP A 62 6.24 -1.62 0.92
N VAL A 63 6.72 -1.19 -0.25
CA VAL A 63 6.13 -0.06 -0.96
C VAL A 63 4.67 -0.35 -1.34
N LEU A 64 4.42 -1.51 -1.93
CA LEU A 64 3.06 -1.86 -2.36
C LEU A 64 2.12 -1.96 -1.17
N TYR A 65 2.56 -2.58 -0.07
CA TYR A 65 1.75 -2.70 1.13
C TYR A 65 1.37 -1.31 1.68
N HIS A 66 2.37 -0.46 1.90
CA HIS A 66 2.13 0.86 2.47
C HIS A 66 1.33 1.76 1.55
N LEU A 67 1.55 1.65 0.23
CA LEU A 67 0.79 2.41 -0.75
C LEU A 67 -0.68 2.02 -0.73
N ILE A 68 -0.98 0.72 -0.68
CA ILE A 68 -2.36 0.25 -0.61
C ILE A 68 -3.04 0.77 0.66
N MET A 69 -2.35 0.70 1.81
CA MET A 69 -2.91 1.20 3.06
C MET A 69 -3.13 2.72 3.01
N TYR A 70 -2.22 3.46 2.41
CA TYR A 70 -2.37 4.90 2.24
C TYR A 70 -3.58 5.24 1.37
N LEU A 71 -3.75 4.52 0.26
CA LEU A 71 -4.89 4.73 -0.64
C LEU A 71 -6.20 4.45 0.10
N GLU A 72 -6.28 3.33 0.81
CA GLU A 72 -7.49 2.98 1.56
C GLU A 72 -7.77 3.95 2.71
N ALA A 73 -6.73 4.43 3.38
CA ALA A 73 -6.89 5.42 4.45
C ALA A 73 -7.51 6.72 3.92
N ASN A 74 -7.24 7.05 2.66
CA ASN A 74 -7.72 8.27 2.04
C ASN A 74 -8.97 8.07 1.16
N GLY A 75 -9.57 6.89 1.20
CA GLY A 75 -10.78 6.61 0.44
C GLY A 75 -10.59 6.54 -1.07
N ILE A 76 -9.36 6.33 -1.52
CA ILE A 76 -9.06 6.17 -2.95
C ILE A 76 -9.21 4.70 -3.30
N LYS A 77 -10.21 4.39 -4.13
CA LYS A 77 -10.54 3.00 -4.46
C LYS A 77 -9.62 2.43 -5.52
N ILE A 78 -9.08 1.24 -5.24
CA ILE A 78 -8.23 0.56 -6.22
C ILE A 78 -8.99 0.29 -7.52
N GLU A 79 -10.28 0.06 -7.45
CA GLU A 79 -11.13 -0.16 -8.63
C GLU A 79 -11.06 1.03 -9.59
N ASP A 80 -11.11 2.25 -9.03
CA ASP A 80 -11.04 3.48 -9.83
C ASP A 80 -9.65 3.64 -10.45
N ILE A 81 -8.60 3.25 -9.72
CA ILE A 81 -7.23 3.29 -10.22
C ILE A 81 -7.07 2.32 -11.39
N MET A 82 -7.61 1.10 -11.25
CA MET A 82 -7.54 0.10 -12.32
C MET A 82 -8.25 0.59 -13.56
N GLU A 83 -9.42 1.22 -13.40
CA GLU A 83 -10.16 1.78 -14.50
C GLU A 83 -9.38 2.90 -15.21
N GLU A 84 -8.76 3.77 -14.43
CA GLU A 84 -7.92 4.84 -14.98
C GLU A 84 -6.73 4.26 -15.76
N LEU A 85 -6.06 3.26 -15.21
CA LEU A 85 -4.94 2.61 -15.90
C LEU A 85 -5.41 1.93 -17.19
N SER A 86 -6.56 1.28 -17.15
CA SER A 86 -7.14 0.64 -18.33
C SER A 86 -7.40 1.66 -19.43
N SER A 87 -7.90 2.85 -19.07
CA SER A 87 -8.18 3.90 -20.04
C SER A 87 -6.91 4.48 -20.67
N ARG A 88 -5.79 4.42 -19.96
CA ARG A 88 -4.49 4.90 -20.46
C ARG A 88 -3.78 3.89 -21.35
N LYS A 89 -4.18 2.65 -21.27
CA LYS A 89 -3.58 1.58 -22.06
C LYS A 89 -4.02 1.71 -23.52
N LYS A 90 -3.07 1.83 -24.41
CA LYS A 90 -3.35 2.00 -25.84
C LYS A 90 -2.83 0.83 -26.67
#